data_688fef9ada6828b29e94665622877bbd
#
_entry.id   688fef9ada6828b29e94665622877bbd
#
_cell.length_a   1.000
_cell.length_b   1.000
_cell.length_c   1.000
_cell.angle_alpha   90.00
_cell.angle_beta   90.00
_cell.angle_gamma   90.00
#
_symmetry.space_group_name_H-M   'P 1'
#
loop_
_entity.id
_entity.type
_entity.pdbx_description
1 polymer ?
#
loop_
_entity_poly.entity_id
_entity_poly.type
_entity_poly.pdbx_seq_one_letter_code
_entity_poly.pdbx_strand_id
1 'polypeptide(L)'
;MRTHYDAIVVGAGPAGSSAAILLARAGWSVALIEKQGFPRRKVCGECIAASNFPLFDALGIGSAVGAAAGPELRQVALMHRDRSVAADLPAAMHPKHRWGRALGRETLDTLLLDQARSSGAEVLQPWVVQGVGGTAASWRCLARSVQTHKSVLLQAPVVIAANGSWEPMRSPNLSQRRPRSASDLFAFKANFRNASLRGGLLPLLSFDGGYGGMVVADAGVTTVACCVRRDRLEAARASRPGLRAGDVVEALLRAEIEAVALVLQNASRDGEWLAAGPIDPGERRRWFVPDRQRRR
;
A
#
# COMPACT_ATOMS: atom_id res chain seq x y z
N MET A 1 17.53 20.91 10.82
CA MET A 1 16.63 19.87 11.34
C MET A 1 16.25 20.21 12.77
N ARG A 2 14.97 20.37 13.01
CA ARG A 2 14.42 20.63 14.36
C ARG A 2 14.43 19.33 15.17
N THR A 3 14.37 19.44 16.49
CA THR A 3 14.22 18.28 17.39
C THR A 3 12.84 18.24 18.07
N HIS A 4 12.10 19.35 18.05
CA HIS A 4 10.78 19.51 18.64
C HIS A 4 9.76 19.86 17.55
N TYR A 5 8.65 19.15 17.54
CA TYR A 5 7.54 19.28 16.61
C TYR A 5 6.20 19.20 17.36
N ASP A 6 5.14 19.67 16.73
CA ASP A 6 3.77 19.45 17.23
C ASP A 6 3.31 18.02 16.94
N ALA A 7 3.78 17.44 15.82
CA ALA A 7 3.51 16.05 15.48
C ALA A 7 4.71 15.36 14.80
N ILE A 8 4.90 14.07 15.10
CA ILE A 8 5.79 13.17 14.38
C ILE A 8 4.94 12.13 13.68
N VAL A 9 5.07 12.01 12.36
CA VAL A 9 4.38 11.00 11.54
C VAL A 9 5.39 9.96 11.08
N VAL A 10 5.14 8.70 11.36
CA VAL A 10 6.03 7.58 11.02
C VAL A 10 5.46 6.81 9.83
N GLY A 11 6.14 6.89 8.68
CA GLY A 11 5.75 6.31 7.40
C GLY A 11 5.08 7.32 6.47
N ALA A 12 5.66 7.49 5.27
CA ALA A 12 5.16 8.41 4.25
C ALA A 12 4.35 7.70 3.14
N GLY A 13 3.66 6.62 3.47
CA GLY A 13 2.60 6.08 2.60
C GLY A 13 1.37 6.99 2.58
N PRO A 14 0.29 6.61 1.87
CA PRO A 14 -0.90 7.48 1.72
C PRO A 14 -1.44 8.02 3.04
N ALA A 15 -1.54 7.20 4.07
CA ALA A 15 -2.05 7.62 5.37
C ALA A 15 -1.17 8.67 6.06
N GLY A 16 0.16 8.42 6.10
CA GLY A 16 1.07 9.33 6.79
C GLY A 16 1.28 10.64 6.04
N SER A 17 1.44 10.58 4.72
CA SER A 17 1.57 11.79 3.91
C SER A 17 0.30 12.64 3.96
N SER A 18 -0.89 12.03 3.91
CA SER A 18 -2.15 12.76 4.05
C SER A 18 -2.26 13.45 5.42
N ALA A 19 -1.91 12.74 6.50
CA ALA A 19 -1.90 13.33 7.84
C ALA A 19 -0.89 14.50 7.92
N ALA A 20 0.32 14.33 7.38
CA ALA A 20 1.33 15.38 7.38
C ALA A 20 0.89 16.61 6.59
N ILE A 21 0.27 16.45 5.42
CA ILE A 21 -0.27 17.54 4.60
C ILE A 21 -1.30 18.33 5.41
N LEU A 22 -2.28 17.65 5.99
CA LEU A 22 -3.38 18.31 6.70
C LEU A 22 -2.91 19.01 7.97
N LEU A 23 -2.03 18.39 8.75
CA LEU A 23 -1.47 19.00 9.96
C LEU A 23 -0.60 20.22 9.62
N ALA A 24 0.28 20.11 8.63
CA ALA A 24 1.11 21.23 8.20
C ALA A 24 0.27 22.43 7.71
N ARG A 25 -0.79 22.16 6.94
CA ARG A 25 -1.75 23.21 6.52
C ARG A 25 -2.52 23.82 7.68
N ALA A 26 -2.73 23.09 8.75
CA ALA A 26 -3.30 23.61 10.00
C ALA A 26 -2.29 24.41 10.85
N GLY A 27 -1.08 24.64 10.35
CA GLY A 27 -0.03 25.43 11.02
C GLY A 27 0.83 24.64 12.01
N TRP A 28 0.71 23.31 12.04
CA TRP A 28 1.54 22.49 12.91
C TRP A 28 2.94 22.31 12.33
N SER A 29 3.94 22.30 13.18
CA SER A 29 5.27 21.82 12.84
C SER A 29 5.26 20.28 12.81
N VAL A 30 5.52 19.69 11.64
CA VAL A 30 5.38 18.24 11.42
C VAL A 30 6.71 17.64 10.95
N ALA A 31 7.18 16.58 11.62
CA ALA A 31 8.22 15.69 11.10
C ALA A 31 7.56 14.46 10.45
N LEU A 32 7.82 14.23 9.17
CA LEU A 32 7.40 13.03 8.44
C LEU A 32 8.60 12.13 8.18
N ILE A 33 8.62 10.93 8.78
CA ILE A 33 9.77 10.02 8.73
C ILE A 33 9.44 8.85 7.81
N GLU A 34 10.25 8.64 6.77
CA GLU A 34 10.13 7.50 5.86
C GLU A 34 11.47 6.77 5.72
N LYS A 35 11.44 5.45 5.83
CA LYS A 35 12.65 4.62 5.81
C LYS A 35 13.19 4.32 4.41
N GLN A 36 12.33 4.37 3.40
CA GLN A 36 12.69 4.05 2.03
C GLN A 36 12.81 5.31 1.16
N GLY A 37 13.77 5.33 0.24
CA GLY A 37 13.77 6.31 -0.84
C GLY A 37 12.57 6.11 -1.77
N PHE A 38 11.99 7.20 -2.28
CA PHE A 38 10.95 7.15 -3.31
C PHE A 38 11.55 7.55 -4.67
N PRO A 39 10.98 7.08 -5.80
CA PRO A 39 9.80 6.19 -5.89
C PRO A 39 10.09 4.77 -5.41
N ARG A 40 9.08 4.09 -4.86
CA ARG A 40 9.20 2.71 -4.42
C ARG A 40 7.95 1.86 -4.70
N ARG A 41 8.15 0.61 -5.07
CA ARG A 41 7.07 -0.36 -5.25
C ARG A 41 6.57 -0.87 -3.89
N LYS A 42 5.27 -1.16 -3.82
CA LYS A 42 4.63 -1.75 -2.64
C LYS A 42 3.63 -2.80 -3.08
N VAL A 43 3.44 -3.86 -2.29
CA VAL A 43 2.37 -4.82 -2.51
C VAL A 43 1.02 -4.10 -2.34
N CYS A 44 0.30 -3.95 -3.44
CA CYS A 44 -0.98 -3.23 -3.54
C CYS A 44 -1.65 -3.58 -4.87
N GLY A 45 -2.98 -3.69 -4.89
CA GLY A 45 -3.75 -3.84 -6.12
C GLY A 45 -3.89 -2.57 -6.95
N GLU A 46 -3.46 -1.42 -6.41
CA GLU A 46 -3.38 -0.11 -7.07
C GLU A 46 -4.71 0.45 -7.60
N CYS A 47 -5.80 -0.26 -7.38
CA CYS A 47 -7.15 0.21 -7.71
C CYS A 47 -7.60 1.25 -6.67
N ILE A 48 -8.08 2.38 -7.16
CA ILE A 48 -8.54 3.54 -6.39
C ILE A 48 -10.01 3.77 -6.71
N ALA A 49 -10.87 3.68 -5.70
CA ALA A 49 -12.30 3.93 -5.87
C ALA A 49 -12.56 5.41 -6.19
N ALA A 50 -13.67 5.67 -6.91
CA ALA A 50 -14.08 7.02 -7.28
C ALA A 50 -14.19 7.97 -6.08
N SER A 51 -14.63 7.48 -4.93
CA SER A 51 -14.77 8.23 -3.67
C SER A 51 -13.45 8.80 -3.11
N ASN A 52 -12.31 8.30 -3.55
CA ASN A 52 -11.00 8.80 -3.09
C ASN A 52 -10.51 10.02 -3.88
N PHE A 53 -11.01 10.26 -5.09
CA PHE A 53 -10.54 11.37 -5.92
C PHE A 53 -10.86 12.76 -5.33
N PRO A 54 -12.05 13.01 -4.74
CA PRO A 54 -12.28 14.25 -4.01
C PRO A 54 -11.30 14.48 -2.84
N LEU A 55 -10.80 13.40 -2.21
CA LEU A 55 -9.78 13.52 -1.16
C LEU A 55 -8.43 13.96 -1.75
N PHE A 56 -8.07 13.47 -2.94
CA PHE A 56 -6.87 13.94 -3.62
C PHE A 56 -6.97 15.41 -4.05
N ASP A 57 -8.16 15.87 -4.48
CA ASP A 57 -8.42 17.29 -4.74
C ASP A 57 -8.20 18.11 -3.47
N ALA A 58 -8.76 17.68 -2.33
CA ALA A 58 -8.59 18.34 -1.05
C ALA A 58 -7.12 18.34 -0.56
N LEU A 59 -6.36 17.27 -0.86
CA LEU A 59 -4.94 17.20 -0.56
C LEU A 59 -4.07 18.02 -1.53
N GLY A 60 -4.63 18.53 -2.65
CA GLY A 60 -3.92 19.34 -3.63
C GLY A 60 -3.13 18.56 -4.67
N ILE A 61 -3.35 17.26 -4.79
CA ILE A 61 -2.72 16.39 -5.79
C ILE A 61 -3.70 15.87 -6.86
N GLY A 62 -4.97 16.25 -6.80
CA GLY A 62 -6.03 15.69 -7.65
C GLY A 62 -5.73 15.81 -9.14
N SER A 63 -5.23 16.97 -9.60
CA SER A 63 -4.85 17.19 -11.01
C SER A 63 -3.71 16.24 -11.44
N ALA A 64 -2.66 16.10 -10.62
CA ALA A 64 -1.53 15.24 -10.93
C ALA A 64 -1.94 13.75 -10.93
N VAL A 65 -2.76 13.33 -9.97
CA VAL A 65 -3.33 11.97 -9.91
C VAL A 65 -4.23 11.74 -11.14
N GLY A 66 -5.07 12.69 -11.49
CA GLY A 66 -5.94 12.62 -12.68
C GLY A 66 -5.17 12.49 -13.99
N ALA A 67 -4.04 13.18 -14.12
CA ALA A 67 -3.18 13.11 -15.29
C ALA A 67 -2.41 11.79 -15.40
N ALA A 68 -1.95 11.25 -14.27
CA ALA A 68 -1.11 10.05 -14.23
C ALA A 68 -1.91 8.74 -14.25
N ALA A 69 -3.07 8.69 -13.57
CA ALA A 69 -3.81 7.45 -13.37
C ALA A 69 -4.27 6.79 -14.67
N GLY A 70 -4.29 5.47 -14.69
CA GLY A 70 -4.78 4.63 -15.79
C GLY A 70 -6.24 4.91 -16.16
N PRO A 71 -6.82 4.15 -17.09
CA PRO A 71 -8.19 4.35 -17.56
C PRO A 71 -9.24 4.27 -16.43
N GLU A 72 -10.37 4.95 -16.64
CA GLU A 72 -11.53 4.83 -15.76
C GLU A 72 -12.05 3.40 -15.74
N LEU A 73 -12.21 2.82 -14.56
CA LEU A 73 -12.73 1.48 -14.35
C LEU A 73 -14.26 1.51 -14.47
N ARG A 74 -14.76 1.05 -15.60
CA ARG A 74 -16.19 1.06 -15.92
C ARG A 74 -16.83 -0.31 -15.89
N GLN A 75 -16.02 -1.37 -15.95
CA GLN A 75 -16.47 -2.75 -15.93
C GLN A 75 -15.67 -3.57 -14.93
N VAL A 76 -16.32 -4.55 -14.32
CA VAL A 76 -15.72 -5.58 -13.50
C VAL A 76 -15.93 -6.93 -14.17
N ALA A 77 -14.96 -7.83 -14.07
CA ALA A 77 -15.15 -9.22 -14.48
C ALA A 77 -14.72 -10.17 -13.36
N LEU A 78 -15.53 -11.17 -13.05
CA LEU A 78 -15.11 -12.29 -12.22
C LEU A 78 -14.56 -13.38 -13.14
N MET A 79 -13.31 -13.76 -12.89
CA MET A 79 -12.58 -14.77 -13.69
C MET A 79 -12.24 -15.96 -12.79
N HIS A 80 -12.66 -17.14 -13.21
CA HIS A 80 -12.43 -18.41 -12.53
C HIS A 80 -12.26 -19.52 -13.53
N ARG A 81 -11.08 -20.17 -13.56
CA ARG A 81 -10.73 -21.21 -14.52
C ARG A 81 -10.89 -20.71 -15.98
N ASP A 82 -11.73 -21.36 -16.75
CA ASP A 82 -12.11 -21.06 -18.14
C ASP A 82 -13.30 -20.09 -18.27
N ARG A 83 -13.88 -19.68 -17.12
CA ARG A 83 -15.09 -18.83 -17.07
C ARG A 83 -14.78 -17.40 -16.74
N SER A 84 -15.45 -16.50 -17.44
CA SER A 84 -15.41 -15.06 -17.17
C SER A 84 -16.82 -14.48 -17.30
N VAL A 85 -17.25 -13.74 -16.27
CA VAL A 85 -18.52 -13.01 -16.28
C VAL A 85 -18.22 -11.56 -16.02
N ALA A 86 -18.66 -10.66 -16.88
CA ALA A 86 -18.45 -9.22 -16.75
C ALA A 86 -19.76 -8.48 -16.51
N ALA A 87 -19.67 -7.37 -15.78
CA ALA A 87 -20.77 -6.45 -15.52
C ALA A 87 -20.25 -5.01 -15.51
N ASP A 88 -21.15 -4.07 -15.79
CA ASP A 88 -20.82 -2.66 -15.66
C ASP A 88 -20.75 -2.25 -14.18
N LEU A 89 -19.78 -1.43 -13.85
CA LEU A 89 -19.70 -0.80 -12.55
C LEU A 89 -20.68 0.39 -12.48
N PRO A 90 -21.36 0.62 -11.34
CA PRO A 90 -22.17 1.80 -11.17
C PRO A 90 -21.30 3.06 -11.10
N ALA A 91 -21.73 4.11 -11.77
CA ALA A 91 -21.09 5.41 -11.66
C ALA A 91 -21.31 6.00 -10.26
N ALA A 92 -20.28 6.57 -9.67
CA ALA A 92 -20.43 7.34 -8.43
C ALA A 92 -21.25 8.63 -8.67
N MET A 93 -21.93 9.10 -7.63
CA MET A 93 -22.78 10.31 -7.71
C MET A 93 -21.98 11.62 -7.76
N HIS A 94 -20.65 11.57 -7.71
CA HIS A 94 -19.82 12.76 -7.75
C HIS A 94 -19.74 13.35 -9.16
N PRO A 95 -19.90 14.67 -9.36
CA PRO A 95 -20.00 15.28 -10.69
C PRO A 95 -18.73 15.13 -11.54
N LYS A 96 -17.54 15.20 -10.92
CA LYS A 96 -16.26 15.11 -11.63
C LYS A 96 -15.65 13.68 -11.58
N HIS A 97 -15.86 12.94 -10.51
CA HIS A 97 -15.19 11.67 -10.23
C HIS A 97 -16.21 10.54 -10.21
N ARG A 98 -16.61 10.12 -11.38
CA ARG A 98 -17.65 9.08 -11.52
C ARG A 98 -17.12 7.67 -11.45
N TRP A 99 -15.84 7.48 -11.72
CA TRP A 99 -15.23 6.17 -11.88
C TRP A 99 -13.95 6.04 -11.08
N GLY A 100 -13.70 4.84 -10.56
CA GLY A 100 -12.39 4.47 -10.03
C GLY A 100 -11.35 4.43 -11.15
N ARG A 101 -10.07 4.49 -10.78
CA ARG A 101 -8.92 4.35 -11.69
C ARG A 101 -7.80 3.61 -10.97
N ALA A 102 -6.76 3.24 -11.67
CA ALA A 102 -5.59 2.64 -11.05
C ALA A 102 -4.38 3.58 -11.15
N LEU A 103 -3.55 3.59 -10.09
CA LEU A 103 -2.32 4.37 -10.05
C LEU A 103 -1.28 3.62 -9.25
N GLY A 104 -0.10 3.45 -9.82
CA GLY A 104 1.04 2.82 -9.17
C GLY A 104 1.42 3.49 -7.86
N ARG A 105 1.77 2.69 -6.85
CA ARG A 105 2.22 3.21 -5.56
C ARG A 105 3.52 4.01 -5.66
N GLU A 106 4.32 3.76 -6.69
CA GLU A 106 5.52 4.55 -6.99
C GLU A 106 5.14 6.00 -7.27
N THR A 107 4.15 6.20 -8.10
CA THR A 107 3.65 7.53 -8.49
C THR A 107 2.83 8.17 -7.36
N LEU A 108 1.85 7.46 -6.83
CA LEU A 108 0.95 8.01 -5.80
C LEU A 108 1.70 8.43 -4.53
N ASP A 109 2.58 7.57 -4.02
CA ASP A 109 3.31 7.85 -2.78
C ASP A 109 4.28 9.03 -2.97
N THR A 110 4.89 9.16 -4.17
CA THR A 110 5.78 10.28 -4.50
C THR A 110 4.99 11.60 -4.56
N LEU A 111 3.85 11.63 -5.25
CA LEU A 111 2.99 12.82 -5.32
C LEU A 111 2.55 13.30 -3.93
N LEU A 112 2.15 12.36 -3.08
CA LEU A 112 1.74 12.66 -1.70
C LEU A 112 2.90 13.17 -0.85
N LEU A 113 4.09 12.59 -0.99
CA LEU A 113 5.27 13.02 -0.25
C LEU A 113 5.72 14.42 -0.65
N ASP A 114 5.74 14.70 -1.95
CA ASP A 114 6.11 16.02 -2.47
C ASP A 114 5.10 17.09 -2.05
N GLN A 115 3.81 16.74 -2.02
CA GLN A 115 2.78 17.62 -1.50
C GLN A 115 2.94 17.86 0.02
N ALA A 116 3.37 16.85 0.79
CA ALA A 116 3.64 17.03 2.21
C ALA A 116 4.80 18.03 2.43
N ARG A 117 5.88 17.92 1.64
CA ARG A 117 6.99 18.90 1.65
C ARG A 117 6.49 20.29 1.31
N SER A 118 5.75 20.43 0.21
CA SER A 118 5.19 21.72 -0.25
C SER A 118 4.22 22.32 0.75
N SER A 119 3.57 21.52 1.57
CA SER A 119 2.68 21.98 2.65
C SER A 119 3.44 22.42 3.92
N GLY A 120 4.77 22.23 3.99
CA GLY A 120 5.60 22.66 5.11
C GLY A 120 6.00 21.56 6.09
N ALA A 121 5.68 20.27 5.82
CA ALA A 121 6.18 19.17 6.63
C ALA A 121 7.69 18.97 6.40
N GLU A 122 8.46 18.80 7.47
CA GLU A 122 9.87 18.43 7.39
C GLU A 122 9.99 16.93 7.16
N VAL A 123 10.45 16.54 5.96
CA VAL A 123 10.55 15.14 5.54
C VAL A 123 11.94 14.60 5.82
N LEU A 124 12.01 13.60 6.69
CA LEU A 124 13.22 12.82 6.97
C LEU A 124 13.16 11.52 6.18
N GLN A 125 13.92 11.45 5.08
CA GLN A 125 13.97 10.30 4.17
C GLN A 125 15.39 10.15 3.57
N PRO A 126 15.99 8.96 3.54
CA PRO A 126 15.53 7.73 4.17
C PRO A 126 15.99 7.62 5.65
N TRP A 127 15.02 7.57 6.56
CA TRP A 127 15.25 7.47 8.00
C TRP A 127 14.37 6.39 8.63
N VAL A 128 14.92 5.56 9.49
CA VAL A 128 14.21 4.49 10.19
C VAL A 128 13.97 4.88 11.65
N VAL A 129 12.74 4.71 12.10
CA VAL A 129 12.39 4.83 13.52
C VAL A 129 12.84 3.57 14.25
N GLN A 130 13.74 3.72 15.21
CA GLN A 130 14.28 2.63 16.04
C GLN A 130 13.42 2.36 17.26
N GLY A 131 12.75 3.38 17.79
CA GLY A 131 11.88 3.26 18.93
C GLY A 131 11.07 4.51 19.20
N VAL A 132 9.92 4.32 19.80
CA VAL A 132 9.04 5.38 20.30
C VAL A 132 8.74 5.11 21.76
N GLY A 133 8.91 6.11 22.62
CA GLY A 133 8.65 6.02 24.05
C GLY A 133 8.25 7.39 24.61
N GLY A 134 7.80 7.43 25.84
CA GLY A 134 7.39 8.67 26.50
C GLY A 134 5.98 8.59 27.08
N THR A 135 5.40 9.75 27.31
CA THR A 135 4.05 9.91 27.88
C THR A 135 3.13 10.65 26.90
N ALA A 136 1.84 10.66 27.18
CA ALA A 136 0.83 11.31 26.35
C ALA A 136 1.07 12.81 26.08
N ALA A 137 1.91 13.48 26.87
CA ALA A 137 2.25 14.88 26.70
C ALA A 137 3.62 15.10 26.05
N SER A 138 4.48 14.07 26.00
CA SER A 138 5.85 14.17 25.49
C SER A 138 6.36 12.83 24.99
N TRP A 139 6.07 12.55 23.72
CA TRP A 139 6.63 11.40 23.02
C TRP A 139 8.05 11.69 22.54
N ARG A 140 8.90 10.69 22.61
CA ARG A 140 10.25 10.71 22.08
C ARG A 140 10.37 9.63 20.99
N CYS A 141 10.87 10.03 19.83
CA CYS A 141 11.07 9.17 18.69
C CYS A 141 12.56 9.15 18.34
N LEU A 142 13.23 8.02 18.52
CA LEU A 142 14.61 7.84 18.08
C LEU A 142 14.59 7.43 16.60
N ALA A 143 15.10 8.30 15.74
CA ALA A 143 15.21 8.07 14.31
C ALA A 143 16.70 7.99 13.89
N ARG A 144 17.01 7.13 12.91
CA ARG A 144 18.35 6.93 12.36
C ARG A 144 18.34 7.04 10.85
N SER A 145 19.24 7.86 10.31
CA SER A 145 19.47 7.92 8.85
C SER A 145 19.98 6.58 8.32
N VAL A 146 19.37 6.10 7.25
CA VAL A 146 19.79 4.86 6.57
C VAL A 146 21.12 5.08 5.85
N GLN A 147 21.36 6.29 5.33
CA GLN A 147 22.56 6.61 4.56
C GLN A 147 23.77 6.97 5.44
N THR A 148 23.55 7.91 6.38
CA THR A 148 24.68 8.46 7.18
C THR A 148 24.85 7.79 8.53
N HIS A 149 23.91 6.94 8.92
CA HIS A 149 23.83 6.27 10.23
C HIS A 149 23.72 7.22 11.44
N LYS A 150 23.61 8.53 11.20
CA LYS A 150 23.37 9.51 12.27
C LYS A 150 22.02 9.26 12.92
N SER A 151 21.98 9.33 14.24
CA SER A 151 20.75 9.22 15.02
C SER A 151 20.33 10.59 15.54
N VAL A 152 19.01 10.78 15.67
CA VAL A 152 18.38 11.97 16.23
C VAL A 152 17.24 11.55 17.14
N LEU A 153 17.10 12.26 18.25
CA LEU A 153 15.95 12.14 19.15
C LEU A 153 14.98 13.27 18.86
N LEU A 154 13.83 12.95 18.32
CA LEU A 154 12.74 13.87 18.05
C LEU A 154 11.71 13.81 19.17
N GLN A 155 11.08 14.94 19.47
CA GLN A 155 10.07 15.07 20.51
C GLN A 155 8.82 15.74 19.98
N ALA A 156 7.64 15.22 20.37
CA ALA A 156 6.35 15.81 20.04
C ALA A 156 5.26 15.37 21.03
N PRO A 157 4.23 16.17 21.27
CA PRO A 157 3.05 15.73 22.02
C PRO A 157 2.23 14.66 21.28
N VAL A 158 2.37 14.56 19.96
CA VAL A 158 1.64 13.61 19.12
C VAL A 158 2.59 12.78 18.26
N VAL A 159 2.40 11.45 18.25
CA VAL A 159 3.04 10.53 17.29
C VAL A 159 1.97 9.76 16.54
N ILE A 160 2.00 9.85 15.21
CA ILE A 160 1.10 9.14 14.32
C ILE A 160 1.88 8.00 13.67
N ALA A 161 1.50 6.78 13.98
CA ALA A 161 2.08 5.60 13.38
C ALA A 161 1.34 5.24 12.09
N ALA A 162 1.97 5.53 10.97
CA ALA A 162 1.49 5.23 9.62
C ALA A 162 2.46 4.33 8.84
N ASN A 163 3.25 3.53 9.56
CA ASN A 163 4.32 2.68 9.03
C ASN A 163 3.83 1.49 8.18
N GLY A 164 2.52 1.32 8.04
CA GLY A 164 1.90 0.29 7.20
C GLY A 164 1.56 -0.99 7.95
N SER A 165 0.77 -1.83 7.30
CA SER A 165 0.15 -3.01 7.93
C SER A 165 1.15 -4.15 8.23
N TRP A 166 2.27 -4.19 7.54
CA TRP A 166 3.25 -5.30 7.61
C TRP A 166 4.42 -5.04 8.56
N GLU A 167 4.53 -3.85 9.09
CA GLU A 167 5.67 -3.45 9.88
C GLU A 167 5.22 -3.07 11.28
N PRO A 168 5.41 -3.98 12.25
CA PRO A 168 5.13 -3.62 13.63
C PRO A 168 6.07 -2.49 14.05
N MET A 169 5.52 -1.42 14.59
CA MET A 169 6.32 -0.47 15.34
C MET A 169 6.87 -1.22 16.56
N ARG A 170 8.19 -1.22 16.72
CA ARG A 170 8.83 -1.88 17.88
C ARG A 170 8.39 -1.14 19.14
N SER A 171 7.44 -1.73 19.85
CA SER A 171 7.08 -1.37 21.21
C SER A 171 7.34 -2.57 22.09
N PRO A 172 7.92 -2.40 23.28
CA PRO A 172 8.21 -3.51 24.20
C PRO A 172 6.99 -4.39 24.52
N ASN A 173 5.78 -3.86 24.38
CA ASN A 173 4.52 -4.50 24.78
C ASN A 173 3.70 -5.13 23.63
N LEU A 174 4.24 -5.22 22.40
CA LEU A 174 3.45 -5.60 21.20
C LEU A 174 3.99 -6.82 20.44
N SER A 175 4.69 -7.74 21.05
CA SER A 175 5.31 -8.87 20.34
C SER A 175 4.80 -10.26 20.75
N GLN A 176 3.51 -10.52 20.67
CA GLN A 176 3.08 -11.92 20.54
C GLN A 176 2.88 -12.23 19.06
N ARG A 177 3.83 -12.94 18.45
CA ARG A 177 3.64 -13.50 17.11
C ARG A 177 2.53 -14.56 17.20
N ARG A 178 1.46 -14.36 16.46
CA ARG A 178 0.42 -15.36 16.27
C ARG A 178 1.05 -16.68 15.77
N PRO A 179 0.59 -17.85 16.22
CA PRO A 179 0.98 -19.13 15.65
C PRO A 179 0.71 -19.16 14.14
N ARG A 180 1.58 -19.81 13.39
CA ARG A 180 1.43 -20.00 11.95
C ARG A 180 0.18 -20.85 11.67
N SER A 181 -0.63 -20.43 10.69
CA SER A 181 -1.80 -21.17 10.24
C SER A 181 -1.67 -21.54 8.75
N ALA A 182 -2.22 -22.70 8.39
CA ALA A 182 -2.33 -23.13 6.99
C ALA A 182 -3.16 -22.12 6.15
N SER A 183 -4.10 -21.44 6.78
CA SER A 183 -4.95 -20.43 6.16
C SER A 183 -4.33 -19.02 6.12
N ASP A 184 -3.12 -18.80 6.65
CA ASP A 184 -2.46 -17.48 6.56
C ASP A 184 -2.36 -17.05 5.10
N LEU A 185 -2.71 -15.81 4.81
CA LEU A 185 -2.62 -15.23 3.47
C LEU A 185 -1.28 -14.56 3.25
N PHE A 186 -0.73 -14.76 2.06
CA PHE A 186 0.43 -14.03 1.56
C PHE A 186 0.02 -13.24 0.33
N ALA A 187 0.33 -11.96 0.32
CA ALA A 187 0.05 -11.08 -0.82
C ALA A 187 1.25 -11.03 -1.76
N PHE A 188 0.96 -11.03 -3.04
CA PHE A 188 1.93 -10.90 -4.12
C PHE A 188 1.49 -9.79 -5.08
N LYS A 189 2.46 -9.12 -5.70
CA LYS A 189 2.22 -8.14 -6.75
C LYS A 189 3.36 -8.15 -7.76
N ALA A 190 3.00 -8.08 -9.03
CA ALA A 190 3.94 -7.78 -10.11
C ALA A 190 3.32 -6.82 -11.13
N ASN A 191 4.19 -6.11 -11.84
CA ASN A 191 3.84 -5.23 -12.94
C ASN A 191 4.23 -5.89 -14.28
N PHE A 192 3.41 -5.67 -15.31
CA PHE A 192 3.62 -6.23 -16.64
C PHE A 192 3.46 -5.13 -17.70
N ARG A 193 4.38 -5.11 -18.66
CA ARG A 193 4.29 -4.30 -19.89
C ARG A 193 3.75 -5.17 -21.02
N ASN A 194 3.10 -4.55 -21.97
CA ASN A 194 2.54 -5.23 -23.15
C ASN A 194 1.53 -6.34 -22.82
N ALA A 195 0.88 -6.27 -21.67
CA ALA A 195 -0.23 -7.15 -21.35
C ALA A 195 -1.48 -6.73 -22.16
N SER A 196 -2.25 -7.70 -22.63
CA SER A 196 -3.45 -7.45 -23.44
C SER A 196 -4.71 -7.21 -22.61
N LEU A 197 -4.56 -6.65 -21.40
CA LEU A 197 -5.70 -6.26 -20.56
C LEU A 197 -6.38 -5.03 -21.14
N ARG A 198 -7.69 -5.15 -21.39
CA ARG A 198 -8.50 -4.01 -21.87
C ARG A 198 -8.56 -2.91 -20.80
N GLY A 199 -8.27 -1.67 -21.21
CA GLY A 199 -8.43 -0.51 -20.35
C GLY A 199 -9.88 -0.35 -19.85
N GLY A 200 -10.05 0.02 -18.59
CA GLY A 200 -11.36 0.22 -17.97
C GLY A 200 -12.03 -1.06 -17.43
N LEU A 201 -11.42 -2.22 -17.61
CA LEU A 201 -11.85 -3.47 -17.01
C LEU A 201 -11.08 -3.73 -15.71
N LEU A 202 -11.80 -4.16 -14.66
CA LEU A 202 -11.28 -4.62 -13.37
C LEU A 202 -11.51 -6.14 -13.24
N PRO A 203 -10.61 -6.99 -13.68
CA PRO A 203 -10.70 -8.42 -13.40
C PRO A 203 -10.51 -8.72 -11.92
N LEU A 204 -11.44 -9.46 -11.35
CA LEU A 204 -11.35 -10.12 -10.05
C LEU A 204 -11.05 -11.59 -10.30
N LEU A 205 -9.94 -12.06 -9.78
CA LEU A 205 -9.43 -13.40 -9.96
C LEU A 205 -9.84 -14.27 -8.78
N SER A 206 -10.46 -15.41 -9.07
CA SER A 206 -10.78 -16.43 -8.07
C SER A 206 -10.12 -17.74 -8.48
N PHE A 207 -9.34 -18.31 -7.57
CA PHE A 207 -8.65 -19.57 -7.79
C PHE A 207 -8.55 -20.36 -6.47
N ASP A 208 -8.20 -21.64 -6.56
CA ASP A 208 -8.15 -22.47 -5.37
C ASP A 208 -7.13 -21.98 -4.34
N GLY A 209 -7.63 -21.68 -3.13
CA GLY A 209 -6.83 -21.16 -2.03
C GLY A 209 -6.35 -19.72 -2.22
N GLY A 210 -6.96 -18.93 -3.14
CA GLY A 210 -6.55 -17.56 -3.34
C GLY A 210 -7.55 -16.70 -4.12
N TYR A 211 -7.25 -15.41 -4.15
CA TYR A 211 -7.97 -14.41 -4.94
C TYR A 211 -7.02 -13.29 -5.37
N GLY A 212 -7.44 -12.51 -6.35
CA GLY A 212 -6.63 -11.41 -6.83
C GLY A 212 -7.37 -10.47 -7.77
N GLY A 213 -6.61 -9.68 -8.50
CA GLY A 213 -7.14 -8.80 -9.53
C GLY A 213 -6.04 -8.26 -10.43
N MET A 214 -6.48 -7.66 -11.52
CA MET A 214 -5.63 -6.97 -12.48
C MET A 214 -6.17 -5.57 -12.76
N VAL A 215 -5.30 -4.63 -13.04
CA VAL A 215 -5.70 -3.28 -13.50
C VAL A 215 -4.65 -2.72 -14.45
N VAL A 216 -5.09 -1.90 -15.39
CA VAL A 216 -4.19 -1.04 -16.16
C VAL A 216 -3.96 0.24 -15.36
N ALA A 217 -2.75 0.41 -14.84
CA ALA A 217 -2.33 1.55 -14.06
C ALA A 217 -1.67 2.64 -14.94
N ASP A 218 -0.93 3.55 -14.33
CA ASP A 218 -0.16 4.59 -14.99
C ASP A 218 0.81 4.02 -16.05
N ALA A 219 1.10 4.82 -17.06
CA ALA A 219 1.96 4.46 -18.20
C ALA A 219 1.56 3.15 -18.92
N GLY A 220 0.28 2.72 -18.83
CA GLY A 220 -0.22 1.51 -19.47
C GLY A 220 0.31 0.21 -18.85
N VAL A 221 0.91 0.27 -17.67
CA VAL A 221 1.41 -0.90 -16.95
C VAL A 221 0.23 -1.68 -16.38
N THR A 222 0.21 -2.98 -16.61
CA THR A 222 -0.76 -3.88 -15.98
C THR A 222 -0.22 -4.38 -14.65
N THR A 223 -0.88 -4.02 -13.56
CA THR A 223 -0.62 -4.57 -12.24
C THR A 223 -1.43 -5.84 -12.03
N VAL A 224 -0.76 -6.91 -11.61
CA VAL A 224 -1.37 -8.15 -11.10
C VAL A 224 -1.08 -8.23 -9.62
N ALA A 225 -2.13 -8.33 -8.80
CA ALA A 225 -1.99 -8.50 -7.36
C ALA A 225 -2.91 -9.61 -6.86
N CYS A 226 -2.41 -10.46 -5.97
CA CYS A 226 -3.19 -11.56 -5.41
C CYS A 226 -2.82 -11.89 -3.97
N CYS A 227 -3.71 -12.59 -3.29
CA CYS A 227 -3.46 -13.22 -2.01
C CYS A 227 -3.58 -14.74 -2.19
N VAL A 228 -2.64 -15.48 -1.60
CA VAL A 228 -2.57 -16.94 -1.65
C VAL A 228 -2.44 -17.49 -0.24
N ARG A 229 -3.19 -18.51 0.09
CA ARG A 229 -3.08 -19.21 1.37
C ARG A 229 -1.73 -19.92 1.49
N ARG A 230 -1.22 -20.01 2.73
CA ARG A 230 0.05 -20.68 3.04
C ARG A 230 0.10 -22.11 2.49
N ASP A 231 -0.89 -22.94 2.84
CA ASP A 231 -0.95 -24.34 2.42
C ASP A 231 -0.91 -24.49 0.91
N ARG A 232 -1.64 -23.63 0.20
CA ARG A 232 -1.68 -23.63 -1.27
C ARG A 232 -0.35 -23.21 -1.88
N LEU A 233 0.27 -22.18 -1.33
CA LEU A 233 1.58 -21.70 -1.75
C LEU A 233 2.67 -22.76 -1.51
N GLU A 234 2.65 -23.42 -0.35
CA GLU A 234 3.60 -24.48 0.00
C GLU A 234 3.46 -25.70 -0.94
N ALA A 235 2.22 -26.14 -1.21
CA ALA A 235 1.95 -27.21 -2.18
C ALA A 235 2.43 -26.85 -3.60
N ALA A 236 2.15 -25.61 -4.06
CA ALA A 236 2.59 -25.15 -5.37
C ALA A 236 4.12 -25.05 -5.49
N ARG A 237 4.82 -24.67 -4.41
CA ARG A 237 6.28 -24.63 -4.35
C ARG A 237 6.91 -26.02 -4.33
N ALA A 238 6.30 -26.98 -3.65
CA ALA A 238 6.77 -28.36 -3.62
C ALA A 238 6.78 -29.00 -5.03
N SER A 239 5.81 -28.65 -5.88
CA SER A 239 5.75 -29.12 -7.27
C SER A 239 6.67 -28.34 -8.23
N ARG A 240 7.33 -27.27 -7.77
CA ARG A 240 8.21 -26.41 -8.59
C ARG A 240 9.48 -26.03 -7.82
N PRO A 241 10.34 -27.01 -7.51
CA PRO A 241 11.57 -26.77 -6.74
C PRO A 241 12.48 -25.77 -7.48
N GLY A 242 13.14 -24.90 -6.73
CA GLY A 242 14.09 -23.92 -7.26
C GLY A 242 13.46 -22.60 -7.75
N LEU A 243 12.14 -22.51 -7.96
CA LEU A 243 11.50 -21.26 -8.33
C LEU A 243 11.29 -20.34 -7.11
N ARG A 244 11.41 -19.04 -7.33
CA ARG A 244 11.04 -18.03 -6.33
C ARG A 244 9.50 -18.04 -6.12
N ALA A 245 9.06 -17.70 -4.93
CA ALA A 245 7.64 -17.73 -4.57
C ALA A 245 6.74 -16.93 -5.55
N GLY A 246 7.21 -15.78 -6.03
CA GLY A 246 6.48 -14.98 -7.00
C GLY A 246 6.34 -15.66 -8.37
N ASP A 247 7.39 -16.34 -8.83
CA ASP A 247 7.34 -17.09 -10.10
C ASP A 247 6.41 -18.29 -10.00
N VAL A 248 6.37 -18.94 -8.83
CA VAL A 248 5.41 -20.01 -8.54
C VAL A 248 3.97 -19.48 -8.59
N VAL A 249 3.73 -18.31 -8.02
CA VAL A 249 2.40 -17.66 -8.04
C VAL A 249 2.01 -17.26 -9.46
N GLU A 250 2.91 -16.73 -10.27
CA GLU A 250 2.63 -16.43 -11.67
C GLU A 250 2.26 -17.69 -12.45
N ALA A 251 3.03 -18.76 -12.28
CA ALA A 251 2.74 -20.04 -12.93
C ALA A 251 1.39 -20.63 -12.46
N LEU A 252 1.04 -20.47 -11.18
CA LEU A 252 -0.24 -20.90 -10.62
C LEU A 252 -1.40 -20.12 -11.26
N LEU A 253 -1.31 -18.79 -11.31
CA LEU A 253 -2.35 -17.94 -11.89
C LEU A 253 -2.59 -18.24 -13.36
N ARG A 254 -1.51 -18.43 -14.16
CA ARG A 254 -1.60 -18.78 -15.58
C ARG A 254 -2.18 -20.17 -15.81
N ALA A 255 -1.90 -21.13 -14.92
CA ALA A 255 -2.41 -22.48 -15.03
C ALA A 255 -3.88 -22.62 -14.63
N GLU A 256 -4.33 -21.83 -13.64
CA GLU A 256 -5.67 -21.97 -13.09
C GLU A 256 -6.70 -21.00 -13.69
N ILE A 257 -6.27 -19.92 -14.34
CA ILE A 257 -7.17 -18.90 -14.90
C ILE A 257 -6.76 -18.63 -16.34
N GLU A 258 -7.48 -19.20 -17.30
CA GLU A 258 -7.20 -19.08 -18.74
C GLU A 258 -7.09 -17.60 -19.18
N ALA A 259 -7.99 -16.76 -18.70
CA ALA A 259 -7.96 -15.33 -19.02
C ALA A 259 -6.65 -14.65 -18.57
N VAL A 260 -6.02 -15.07 -17.45
CA VAL A 260 -4.72 -14.55 -17.03
C VAL A 260 -3.63 -15.02 -17.99
N ALA A 261 -3.64 -16.29 -18.41
CA ALA A 261 -2.68 -16.80 -19.38
C ALA A 261 -2.75 -16.00 -20.70
N LEU A 262 -3.95 -15.75 -21.21
CA LEU A 262 -4.17 -14.95 -22.42
C LEU A 262 -3.72 -13.50 -22.28
N VAL A 263 -4.11 -12.82 -21.19
CA VAL A 263 -3.74 -11.42 -20.94
C VAL A 263 -2.22 -11.25 -20.83
N LEU A 264 -1.54 -12.20 -20.23
CA LEU A 264 -0.09 -12.15 -20.02
C LEU A 264 0.74 -12.87 -21.09
N GLN A 265 0.13 -13.42 -22.13
CA GLN A 265 0.80 -14.26 -23.14
C GLN A 265 2.05 -13.60 -23.74
N ASN A 266 1.93 -12.35 -24.15
CA ASN A 266 3.01 -11.55 -24.77
C ASN A 266 3.56 -10.47 -23.82
N ALA A 267 3.17 -10.52 -22.54
CA ALA A 267 3.59 -9.54 -21.57
C ALA A 267 5.00 -9.81 -21.07
N SER A 268 5.74 -8.75 -20.82
CA SER A 268 7.03 -8.78 -20.13
C SER A 268 6.87 -8.26 -18.71
N ARG A 269 7.39 -9.01 -17.74
CA ARG A 269 7.37 -8.56 -16.34
C ARG A 269 8.32 -7.38 -16.13
N ASP A 270 7.82 -6.34 -15.49
CA ASP A 270 8.57 -5.15 -15.14
C ASP A 270 9.08 -5.25 -13.69
N GLY A 271 10.24 -5.85 -13.53
CA GLY A 271 10.88 -6.12 -12.24
C GLY A 271 10.43 -7.43 -11.58
N GLU A 272 10.78 -7.60 -10.32
CA GLU A 272 10.50 -8.80 -9.54
C GLU A 272 9.10 -8.78 -8.92
N TRP A 273 8.56 -9.97 -8.62
CA TRP A 273 7.40 -10.08 -7.78
C TRP A 273 7.69 -9.57 -6.38
N LEU A 274 6.85 -8.70 -5.89
CA LEU A 274 6.82 -8.28 -4.49
C LEU A 274 5.97 -9.26 -3.69
N ALA A 275 6.39 -9.53 -2.46
CA ALA A 275 5.65 -10.37 -1.52
C ALA A 275 5.52 -9.68 -0.15
N ALA A 276 4.39 -9.91 0.50
CA ALA A 276 4.14 -9.48 1.87
C ALA A 276 3.29 -10.52 2.61
N GLY A 277 3.55 -10.68 3.90
CA GLY A 277 2.74 -11.58 4.71
C GLY A 277 3.50 -12.23 5.87
N PRO A 278 2.80 -13.02 6.68
CA PRO A 278 1.38 -13.30 6.57
C PRO A 278 0.51 -12.06 6.80
N ILE A 279 -0.59 -11.98 6.04
CA ILE A 279 -1.60 -10.93 6.19
C ILE A 279 -2.52 -11.33 7.34
N ASP A 280 -2.66 -10.47 8.34
CA ASP A 280 -3.64 -10.65 9.41
C ASP A 280 -4.71 -9.54 9.37
N PRO A 281 -5.84 -9.76 8.68
CA PRO A 281 -6.92 -8.78 8.62
C PRO A 281 -7.68 -8.65 9.95
N GLY A 282 -7.45 -9.56 10.90
CA GLY A 282 -8.15 -9.60 12.20
C GLY A 282 -7.47 -8.78 13.30
N GLU A 283 -6.21 -8.41 13.16
CA GLU A 283 -5.52 -7.61 14.17
C GLU A 283 -5.97 -6.15 14.12
N ARG A 284 -6.99 -5.82 14.91
CA ARG A 284 -7.25 -4.44 15.30
C ARG A 284 -6.12 -4.01 16.23
N ARG A 285 -5.06 -3.43 15.69
CA ARG A 285 -4.04 -2.77 16.49
C ARG A 285 -4.72 -1.63 17.24
N ARG A 286 -5.01 -1.83 18.52
CA ARG A 286 -5.43 -0.74 19.40
C ARG A 286 -4.23 0.18 19.55
N TRP A 287 -4.24 1.30 18.84
CA TRP A 287 -3.31 2.39 19.06
C TRP A 287 -3.54 2.93 20.46
N PHE A 288 -2.48 3.22 21.15
CA PHE A 288 -2.49 3.75 22.51
C PHE A 288 -3.20 5.11 22.49
N VAL A 289 -4.48 5.14 22.79
CA VAL A 289 -5.15 6.33 23.30
C VAL A 289 -4.89 6.26 24.80
N PRO A 290 -4.19 7.23 25.40
CA PRO A 290 -4.04 7.27 26.86
C PRO A 290 -5.44 7.22 27.47
N ASP A 291 -5.63 6.32 28.38
CA ASP A 291 -6.87 6.23 29.16
C ASP A 291 -7.13 7.61 29.77
N ARG A 292 -8.11 8.34 29.26
CA ARG A 292 -8.60 9.53 29.93
C ARG A 292 -9.14 9.02 31.24
N GLN A 293 -8.35 9.19 32.31
CA GLN A 293 -8.83 9.01 33.67
C GLN A 293 -10.25 9.56 33.73
N ARG A 294 -11.20 8.67 33.98
CA ARG A 294 -12.55 9.05 34.36
C ARG A 294 -12.44 9.98 35.55
N ARG A 295 -12.45 11.28 35.30
CA ARG A 295 -12.72 12.25 36.36
C ARG A 295 -14.20 12.09 36.71
N ARG A 296 -14.43 11.65 37.91
CA ARG A 296 -15.73 11.69 38.61
C ARG A 296 -16.23 13.14 38.72
#